data_096469a4b3089bf83c62ddaff9d6d4dd
#
_entry.id   096469a4b3089bf83c62ddaff9d6d4dd
#
_cell.length_a   1.000
_cell.length_b   1.000
_cell.length_c   1.000
_cell.angle_alpha   90.00
_cell.angle_beta   90.00
_cell.angle_gamma   90.00
#
_symmetry.space_group_name_H-M   'P 1'
#
loop_
_entity.id
_entity.type
_entity.pdbx_description
1 polymer ?
#
loop_
_entity_poly.entity_id
_entity_poly.type
_entity_poly.pdbx_seq_one_letter_code
_entity_poly.pdbx_strand_id
1 'polypeptide(L)'
;MRLTQTAANSVGSLGFVRSSYFRIRHSRYFWPILDRLSKAGERWDINWLTYNPLVFAYYHEEAVASAPGVMRTFARLFPSAQRYVDIGAGRGAFAAEAQRLGRRTVAYEHSRLGRLLARSQGVDARPFDLGTRDARKVDRPFDLAYCFEVAEHLETALGDELVRFCAIQAPLVVFTAATPGQGGTGHKNEQPRSYWIERFGANSMRYDEGMSCQLADGFRNESVQSQWLAKNVMVFLA
;
A
#
# COMPACT_ATOMS: atom_id res chain seq x y z
N MET A 1 -2.94 14.11 43.54
CA MET A 1 -1.62 14.17 42.93
C MET A 1 -1.09 12.73 42.74
N ARG A 2 -1.68 11.93 41.80
CA ARG A 2 -1.26 10.54 41.45
C ARG A 2 -1.65 10.15 40.01
N LEU A 3 -1.55 11.06 39.04
CA LEU A 3 -1.87 10.77 37.63
C LEU A 3 -0.70 10.99 36.65
N THR A 4 0.51 11.33 37.14
CA THR A 4 1.67 11.65 36.31
C THR A 4 2.69 10.51 36.11
N GLN A 5 2.57 9.41 36.87
CA GLN A 5 3.55 8.30 36.79
C GLN A 5 3.20 7.23 35.77
N THR A 6 1.92 7.07 35.41
CA THR A 6 1.47 6.05 34.42
C THR A 6 1.77 6.44 32.96
N ALA A 7 1.77 7.73 32.64
CA ALA A 7 2.10 8.20 31.29
C ALA A 7 3.61 8.14 30.98
N ALA A 8 4.47 8.36 31.96
CA ALA A 8 5.92 8.27 31.79
C ALA A 8 6.41 6.82 31.56
N ASN A 9 5.76 5.84 32.19
CA ASN A 9 6.10 4.42 32.01
C ASN A 9 5.68 3.87 30.63
N SER A 10 4.62 4.40 30.02
CA SER A 10 4.19 3.98 28.67
C SER A 10 5.13 4.52 27.57
N VAL A 11 5.67 5.72 27.74
CA VAL A 11 6.65 6.31 26.79
C VAL A 11 8.00 5.59 26.88
N GLY A 12 8.43 5.19 28.08
CA GLY A 12 9.65 4.41 28.29
C GLY A 12 9.58 3.00 27.68
N SER A 13 8.42 2.33 27.78
CA SER A 13 8.21 1.00 27.19
C SER A 13 8.19 1.03 25.65
N LEU A 14 7.58 2.07 25.05
CA LEU A 14 7.59 2.29 23.59
C LEU A 14 9.01 2.57 23.06
N GLY A 15 9.80 3.35 23.79
CA GLY A 15 11.20 3.63 23.46
C GLY A 15 12.07 2.38 23.54
N PHE A 16 11.87 1.52 24.53
CA PHE A 16 12.59 0.26 24.67
C PHE A 16 12.23 -0.74 23.58
N VAL A 17 10.96 -0.91 23.26
CA VAL A 17 10.48 -1.77 22.15
C VAL A 17 11.04 -1.29 20.81
N ARG A 18 11.03 0.02 20.55
CA ARG A 18 11.58 0.63 19.34
C ARG A 18 13.10 0.41 19.22
N SER A 19 13.86 0.59 20.31
CA SER A 19 15.31 0.38 20.31
C SER A 19 15.71 -1.09 20.19
N SER A 20 14.92 -2.00 20.76
CA SER A 20 15.12 -3.45 20.66
C SER A 20 14.80 -3.94 19.25
N TYR A 21 13.72 -3.45 18.63
CA TYR A 21 13.39 -3.72 17.22
C TYR A 21 14.50 -3.25 16.28
N PHE A 22 15.03 -2.04 16.48
CA PHE A 22 16.14 -1.52 15.68
C PHE A 22 17.39 -2.39 15.76
N ARG A 23 17.75 -2.88 16.96
CA ARG A 23 18.89 -3.78 17.16
C ARG A 23 18.68 -5.15 16.52
N ILE A 24 17.48 -5.71 16.61
CA ILE A 24 17.14 -7.01 16.03
C ILE A 24 17.15 -6.91 14.49
N ARG A 25 16.61 -5.85 13.92
CA ARG A 25 16.55 -5.60 12.47
C ARG A 25 17.94 -5.54 11.83
N HIS A 26 18.93 -4.95 12.50
CA HIS A 26 20.32 -4.88 12.02
C HIS A 26 21.15 -6.13 12.32
N SER A 27 20.56 -7.13 12.96
CA SER A 27 21.19 -8.43 13.16
C SER A 27 21.27 -9.19 11.83
N ARG A 28 22.46 -9.76 11.53
CA ARG A 28 22.67 -10.63 10.37
C ARG A 28 21.73 -11.84 10.29
N TYR A 29 21.05 -12.16 11.37
CA TYR A 29 20.13 -13.29 11.46
C TYR A 29 18.67 -12.91 11.26
N PHE A 30 18.32 -11.63 11.36
CA PHE A 30 16.93 -11.16 11.31
C PHE A 30 16.26 -11.49 9.96
N TRP A 31 16.88 -11.05 8.87
CA TRP A 31 16.35 -11.25 7.54
C TRP A 31 16.24 -12.72 7.12
N PRO A 32 17.28 -13.58 7.31
CA PRO A 32 17.17 -14.99 6.99
C PRO A 32 16.07 -15.72 7.78
N ILE A 33 15.83 -15.35 9.04
CA ILE A 33 14.75 -15.96 9.84
C ILE A 33 13.40 -15.49 9.33
N LEU A 34 13.23 -14.20 9.09
CA LEU A 34 11.99 -13.62 8.58
C LEU A 34 11.62 -14.20 7.21
N ASP A 35 12.57 -14.31 6.30
CA ASP A 35 12.42 -14.92 4.99
C ASP A 35 12.00 -16.39 5.09
N ARG A 36 12.62 -17.17 5.99
CA ARG A 36 12.23 -18.57 6.21
C ARG A 36 10.82 -18.71 6.77
N LEU A 37 10.42 -17.85 7.69
CA LEU A 37 9.06 -17.84 8.25
C LEU A 37 8.04 -17.48 7.17
N SER A 38 8.34 -16.47 6.38
CA SER A 38 7.48 -16.02 5.29
C SER A 38 7.32 -17.11 4.22
N LYS A 39 8.42 -17.72 3.77
CA LYS A 39 8.40 -18.87 2.83
C LYS A 39 7.67 -20.08 3.38
N ALA A 40 7.76 -20.36 4.68
CA ALA A 40 6.97 -21.38 5.31
C ALA A 40 5.47 -21.04 5.28
N GLY A 41 5.13 -19.76 5.54
CA GLY A 41 3.77 -19.26 5.41
C GLY A 41 3.20 -19.42 4.00
N GLU A 42 3.97 -19.07 2.99
CA GLU A 42 3.63 -19.26 1.57
C GLU A 42 3.42 -20.76 1.23
N ARG A 43 4.36 -21.62 1.64
CA ARG A 43 4.31 -23.05 1.36
C ARG A 43 3.08 -23.74 1.93
N TRP A 44 2.60 -23.30 3.08
CA TRP A 44 1.47 -23.91 3.79
C TRP A 44 0.20 -23.05 3.75
N ASP A 45 0.19 -21.98 2.95
CA ASP A 45 -0.92 -21.00 2.83
C ASP A 45 -1.35 -20.42 4.19
N ILE A 46 -0.37 -20.15 5.06
CA ILE A 46 -0.60 -19.60 6.39
C ILE A 46 -0.39 -18.07 6.35
N ASN A 47 -1.43 -17.36 6.00
CA ASN A 47 -1.40 -15.92 5.76
C ASN A 47 -0.80 -15.07 6.91
N TRP A 48 -1.07 -15.42 8.18
CA TRP A 48 -0.50 -14.71 9.32
C TRP A 48 1.01 -14.95 9.50
N LEU A 49 1.56 -16.02 8.95
CA LEU A 49 2.99 -16.31 8.96
C LEU A 49 3.70 -15.57 7.82
N THR A 50 3.08 -15.51 6.64
CA THR A 50 3.55 -14.74 5.48
C THR A 50 3.56 -13.24 5.79
N TYR A 51 2.44 -12.73 6.30
CA TYR A 51 2.26 -11.31 6.67
C TYR A 51 2.26 -11.11 8.18
N ASN A 52 3.31 -11.57 8.84
CA ASN A 52 3.47 -11.41 10.28
C ASN A 52 3.74 -9.94 10.69
N PRO A 53 3.60 -9.58 11.99
CA PRO A 53 3.80 -8.20 12.44
C PRO A 53 5.16 -7.59 12.09
N LEU A 54 6.20 -8.40 11.93
CA LEU A 54 7.55 -7.92 11.59
C LEU A 54 7.66 -7.55 10.10
N VAL A 55 7.04 -8.34 9.22
CA VAL A 55 6.90 -8.01 7.78
C VAL A 55 6.11 -6.71 7.62
N PHE A 56 4.97 -6.59 8.29
CA PHE A 56 4.20 -5.34 8.30
C PHE A 56 4.99 -4.16 8.85
N ALA A 57 5.82 -4.35 9.86
CA ALA A 57 6.64 -3.27 10.39
C ALA A 57 7.69 -2.81 9.39
N TYR A 58 8.30 -3.73 8.66
CA TYR A 58 9.31 -3.42 7.64
C TYR A 58 8.74 -2.61 6.48
N TYR A 59 7.69 -3.14 5.83
CA TYR A 59 7.06 -2.43 4.72
C TYR A 59 6.45 -1.09 5.14
N HIS A 60 6.00 -0.98 6.38
CA HIS A 60 5.48 0.28 6.91
C HIS A 60 6.56 1.37 7.01
N GLU A 61 7.79 1.04 7.43
CA GLU A 61 8.85 2.04 7.51
C GLU A 61 9.20 2.61 6.13
N GLU A 62 9.28 1.74 5.12
CA GLU A 62 9.50 2.15 3.72
C GLU A 62 8.33 2.99 3.20
N ALA A 63 7.09 2.58 3.49
CA ALA A 63 5.90 3.32 3.12
C ALA A 63 5.84 4.70 3.82
N VAL A 64 6.15 4.77 5.12
CA VAL A 64 6.22 6.05 5.87
C VAL A 64 7.28 6.98 5.30
N ALA A 65 8.46 6.45 4.94
CA ALA A 65 9.53 7.24 4.34
C ALA A 65 9.18 7.73 2.92
N SER A 66 8.37 6.94 2.18
CA SER A 66 7.96 7.25 0.81
C SER A 66 6.74 8.16 0.71
N ALA A 67 5.82 8.05 1.67
CA ALA A 67 4.51 8.71 1.60
C ALA A 67 4.58 10.23 1.39
N PRO A 68 5.46 11.00 2.05
CA PRO A 68 5.55 12.44 1.84
C PRO A 68 5.89 12.81 0.39
N GLY A 69 6.85 12.13 -0.24
CA GLY A 69 7.25 12.37 -1.62
C GLY A 69 6.14 12.01 -2.61
N VAL A 70 5.49 10.84 -2.40
CA VAL A 70 4.37 10.40 -3.23
C VAL A 70 3.21 11.40 -3.15
N MET A 71 2.80 11.81 -1.96
CA MET A 71 1.64 12.69 -1.79
C MET A 71 1.91 14.13 -2.24
N ARG A 72 3.13 14.65 -2.11
CA ARG A 72 3.51 15.94 -2.73
C ARG A 72 3.46 15.86 -4.25
N THR A 73 3.93 14.76 -4.84
CA THR A 73 3.85 14.52 -6.29
C THR A 73 2.38 14.48 -6.75
N PHE A 74 1.50 13.79 -6.02
CA PHE A 74 0.07 13.75 -6.32
C PHE A 74 -0.56 15.15 -6.22
N ALA A 75 -0.28 15.90 -5.15
CA ALA A 75 -0.81 17.24 -4.97
C ALA A 75 -0.39 18.20 -6.10
N ARG A 76 0.80 18.03 -6.66
CA ARG A 76 1.33 18.82 -7.77
C ARG A 76 0.73 18.42 -9.12
N LEU A 77 0.62 17.11 -9.40
CA LEU A 77 0.15 16.62 -10.70
C LEU A 77 -1.38 16.53 -10.79
N PHE A 78 -2.06 16.34 -9.66
CA PHE A 78 -3.51 16.21 -9.57
C PHE A 78 -4.12 17.20 -8.58
N PRO A 79 -3.93 18.53 -8.76
CA PRO A 79 -4.32 19.54 -7.78
C PRO A 79 -5.84 19.58 -7.51
N SER A 80 -6.66 19.20 -8.48
CA SER A 80 -8.13 19.15 -8.38
C SER A 80 -8.65 17.94 -7.60
N ALA A 81 -7.85 16.86 -7.48
CA ALA A 81 -8.27 15.67 -6.75
C ALA A 81 -8.24 15.93 -5.23
N GLN A 82 -9.40 15.85 -4.58
CA GLN A 82 -9.57 16.12 -3.14
C GLN A 82 -9.94 14.88 -2.33
N ARG A 83 -10.57 13.89 -2.98
CA ARG A 83 -11.04 12.64 -2.37
C ARG A 83 -10.21 11.48 -2.89
N TYR A 84 -9.43 10.90 -2.01
CA TYR A 84 -8.53 9.80 -2.34
C TYR A 84 -9.03 8.48 -1.77
N VAL A 85 -8.71 7.39 -2.45
CA VAL A 85 -8.86 6.04 -1.90
C VAL A 85 -7.55 5.27 -2.03
N ASP A 86 -7.11 4.71 -0.91
CA ASP A 86 -5.93 3.85 -0.76
C ASP A 86 -6.39 2.38 -0.77
N ILE A 87 -6.02 1.62 -1.80
CA ILE A 87 -6.48 0.24 -1.98
C ILE A 87 -5.32 -0.72 -1.69
N GLY A 88 -5.47 -1.53 -0.64
CA GLY A 88 -4.39 -2.35 -0.08
C GLY A 88 -3.48 -1.53 0.84
N ALA A 89 -4.08 -0.68 1.66
CA ALA A 89 -3.38 0.37 2.41
C ALA A 89 -2.38 -0.12 3.47
N GLY A 90 -2.36 -1.41 3.79
CA GLY A 90 -1.52 -1.95 4.86
C GLY A 90 -1.80 -1.24 6.19
N ARG A 91 -0.78 -0.55 6.72
CA ARG A 91 -0.91 0.26 7.95
C ARG A 91 -1.31 1.72 7.70
N GLY A 92 -1.67 2.08 6.48
CA GLY A 92 -2.24 3.38 6.12
C GLY A 92 -1.25 4.54 6.04
N ALA A 93 0.02 4.32 5.77
CA ALA A 93 1.04 5.38 5.73
C ALA A 93 0.73 6.44 4.65
N PHE A 94 0.38 6.02 3.44
CA PHE A 94 0.02 6.92 2.35
C PHE A 94 -1.29 7.66 2.63
N ALA A 95 -2.30 6.96 3.15
CA ALA A 95 -3.58 7.56 3.52
C ALA A 95 -3.42 8.62 4.62
N ALA A 96 -2.63 8.33 5.66
CA ALA A 96 -2.35 9.28 6.75
C ALA A 96 -1.64 10.53 6.23
N GLU A 97 -0.67 10.39 5.34
CA GLU A 97 0.02 11.52 4.74
C GLU A 97 -0.88 12.35 3.81
N ALA A 98 -1.75 11.69 3.02
CA ALA A 98 -2.76 12.37 2.21
C ALA A 98 -3.69 13.24 3.08
N GLN A 99 -4.14 12.70 4.22
CA GLN A 99 -4.95 13.43 5.19
C GLN A 99 -4.19 14.63 5.79
N ARG A 100 -2.89 14.45 6.09
CA ARG A 100 -2.02 15.54 6.58
C ARG A 100 -1.92 16.69 5.57
N LEU A 101 -2.00 16.38 4.28
CA LEU A 101 -2.06 17.37 3.18
C LEU A 101 -3.48 17.86 2.88
N GLY A 102 -4.45 17.59 3.74
CA GLY A 102 -5.83 18.09 3.64
C GLY A 102 -6.73 17.29 2.68
N ARG A 103 -6.29 16.10 2.21
CA ARG A 103 -7.12 15.25 1.33
C ARG A 103 -8.07 14.39 2.15
N ARG A 104 -9.32 14.26 1.73
CA ARG A 104 -10.27 13.29 2.29
C ARG A 104 -9.89 11.91 1.80
N THR A 105 -9.48 11.02 2.69
CA THR A 105 -8.96 9.72 2.30
C THR A 105 -9.69 8.60 3.03
N VAL A 106 -10.07 7.57 2.27
CA VAL A 106 -10.54 6.27 2.77
C VAL A 106 -9.48 5.23 2.40
N ALA A 107 -9.25 4.27 3.26
CA ALA A 107 -8.34 3.16 3.03
C ALA A 107 -9.10 1.83 3.02
N TYR A 108 -8.84 0.99 2.02
CA TYR A 108 -9.32 -0.39 1.98
C TYR A 108 -8.16 -1.34 2.27
N GLU A 109 -8.33 -2.22 3.27
CA GLU A 109 -7.31 -3.17 3.68
C GLU A 109 -7.93 -4.51 4.09
N HIS A 110 -7.39 -5.61 3.55
CA HIS A 110 -7.88 -6.97 3.86
C HIS A 110 -7.50 -7.40 5.28
N SER A 111 -6.25 -7.14 5.70
CA SER A 111 -5.76 -7.53 7.01
C SER A 111 -6.46 -6.81 8.15
N ARG A 112 -7.04 -7.57 9.09
CA ARG A 112 -7.61 -6.98 10.32
C ARG A 112 -6.56 -6.20 11.11
N LEU A 113 -5.33 -6.71 11.20
CA LEU A 113 -4.23 -6.03 11.89
C LEU A 113 -3.86 -4.74 11.16
N GLY A 114 -3.72 -4.76 9.83
CA GLY A 114 -3.47 -3.58 9.01
C GLY A 114 -4.51 -2.48 9.28
N ARG A 115 -5.80 -2.83 9.24
CA ARG A 115 -6.89 -1.88 9.55
C ARG A 115 -6.82 -1.29 10.96
N LEU A 116 -6.54 -2.11 11.97
CA LEU A 116 -6.41 -1.62 13.35
C LEU A 116 -5.27 -0.62 13.48
N LEU A 117 -4.13 -0.92 12.85
CA LEU A 117 -2.96 -0.04 12.86
C LEU A 117 -3.20 1.26 12.06
N ALA A 118 -3.88 1.18 10.91
CA ALA A 118 -4.26 2.36 10.14
C ALA A 118 -5.23 3.26 10.93
N ARG A 119 -6.24 2.67 11.56
CA ARG A 119 -7.19 3.41 12.42
C ARG A 119 -6.51 4.08 13.61
N SER A 120 -5.48 3.47 14.18
CA SER A 120 -4.72 4.09 15.28
C SER A 120 -3.96 5.36 14.84
N GLN A 121 -3.81 5.57 13.53
CA GLN A 121 -3.25 6.78 12.93
C GLN A 121 -4.34 7.77 12.44
N GLY A 122 -5.61 7.53 12.76
CA GLY A 122 -6.73 8.38 12.36
C GLY A 122 -7.25 8.11 10.93
N VAL A 123 -6.81 7.04 10.27
CA VAL A 123 -7.25 6.67 8.91
C VAL A 123 -8.60 5.95 8.97
N ASP A 124 -9.57 6.35 8.13
CA ASP A 124 -10.81 5.60 7.89
C ASP A 124 -10.49 4.32 7.10
N ALA A 125 -10.06 3.28 7.82
CA ALA A 125 -9.70 2.01 7.22
C ALA A 125 -10.86 1.02 7.25
N ARG A 126 -11.29 0.59 6.07
CA ARG A 126 -12.43 -0.29 5.83
C ARG A 126 -12.00 -1.69 5.43
N PRO A 127 -12.81 -2.72 5.71
CA PRO A 127 -12.53 -4.06 5.23
C PRO A 127 -12.56 -4.10 3.69
N PHE A 128 -11.64 -4.88 3.13
CA PHE A 128 -11.51 -5.09 1.70
C PHE A 128 -11.49 -6.59 1.42
N ASP A 129 -12.53 -7.08 0.75
CA ASP A 129 -12.62 -8.47 0.31
C ASP A 129 -13.13 -8.51 -1.13
N LEU A 130 -12.24 -8.84 -2.05
CA LEU A 130 -12.52 -8.94 -3.48
C LEU A 130 -13.47 -10.08 -3.83
N GLY A 131 -13.58 -11.10 -2.97
CA GLY A 131 -14.47 -12.25 -3.16
C GLY A 131 -15.94 -11.93 -2.90
N THR A 132 -16.27 -10.78 -2.31
CA THR A 132 -17.65 -10.43 -1.94
C THR A 132 -18.38 -9.60 -3.00
N ARG A 133 -19.73 -9.75 -3.04
CA ARG A 133 -20.57 -8.92 -3.94
C ARG A 133 -20.55 -7.42 -3.58
N ASP A 134 -20.18 -7.06 -2.36
CA ASP A 134 -20.09 -5.66 -1.93
C ASP A 134 -18.93 -4.91 -2.59
N ALA A 135 -17.89 -5.62 -3.03
CA ALA A 135 -16.85 -5.07 -3.90
C ALA A 135 -17.36 -4.62 -5.28
N ARG A 136 -18.62 -4.90 -5.64
CA ARG A 136 -19.23 -4.60 -6.94
C ARG A 136 -20.12 -3.36 -6.94
N LYS A 137 -20.45 -2.81 -5.77
CA LYS A 137 -21.25 -1.58 -5.65
C LYS A 137 -20.33 -0.38 -5.73
N VAL A 138 -20.55 0.44 -6.75
CA VAL A 138 -19.75 1.62 -6.94
C VAL A 138 -20.52 2.83 -7.37
N ASP A 139 -20.21 3.82 -6.65
CA ASP A 139 -20.60 5.19 -6.82
C ASP A 139 -19.30 6.04 -6.90
N ARG A 140 -18.43 5.84 -7.84
CA ARG A 140 -17.14 6.55 -8.02
C ARG A 140 -16.95 7.73 -7.03
N PRO A 141 -16.92 7.48 -5.72
CA PRO A 141 -17.00 8.55 -4.73
C PRO A 141 -15.68 9.30 -4.57
N PHE A 142 -14.64 8.84 -5.27
CA PHE A 142 -13.29 9.38 -5.16
C PHE A 142 -12.86 10.05 -6.45
N ASP A 143 -11.93 10.99 -6.34
CA ASP A 143 -11.34 11.69 -7.47
C ASP A 143 -10.09 10.94 -7.97
N LEU A 144 -9.38 10.27 -7.05
CA LEU A 144 -8.18 9.50 -7.30
C LEU A 144 -8.16 8.22 -6.46
N ALA A 145 -7.92 7.09 -7.12
CA ALA A 145 -7.60 5.82 -6.48
C ALA A 145 -6.12 5.50 -6.66
N TYR A 146 -5.49 4.96 -5.64
CA TYR A 146 -4.15 4.39 -5.77
C TYR A 146 -4.07 3.02 -5.12
N CYS A 147 -3.28 2.15 -5.75
CA CYS A 147 -3.07 0.78 -5.32
C CYS A 147 -1.60 0.43 -5.58
N PHE A 148 -0.82 0.25 -4.52
CA PHE A 148 0.62 0.12 -4.59
C PHE A 148 1.09 -1.24 -4.11
N GLU A 149 1.73 -2.02 -5.03
CA GLU A 149 2.36 -3.30 -4.74
C GLU A 149 1.39 -4.26 -4.01
N VAL A 150 0.22 -4.50 -4.60
CA VAL A 150 -0.85 -5.36 -4.06
C VAL A 150 -1.16 -6.54 -4.99
N ALA A 151 -1.24 -6.28 -6.29
CA ALA A 151 -1.75 -7.24 -7.26
C ALA A 151 -0.87 -8.49 -7.41
N GLU A 152 0.44 -8.34 -7.20
CA GLU A 152 1.41 -9.42 -7.23
C GLU A 152 1.24 -10.44 -6.09
N HIS A 153 0.56 -10.06 -5.02
CA HIS A 153 0.27 -10.94 -3.88
C HIS A 153 -1.02 -11.76 -4.05
N LEU A 154 -1.82 -11.44 -5.07
CA LEU A 154 -3.11 -12.06 -5.32
C LEU A 154 -3.00 -13.17 -6.36
N GLU A 155 -3.85 -14.18 -6.26
CA GLU A 155 -4.08 -15.09 -7.38
C GLU A 155 -4.61 -14.32 -8.60
N THR A 156 -4.31 -14.78 -9.80
CA THR A 156 -4.64 -14.07 -11.07
C THR A 156 -6.10 -13.62 -11.13
N ALA A 157 -7.04 -14.50 -10.78
CA ALA A 157 -8.47 -14.17 -10.80
C ALA A 157 -8.84 -13.04 -9.83
N LEU A 158 -8.18 -12.95 -8.66
CA LEU A 158 -8.37 -11.86 -7.71
C LEU A 158 -7.66 -10.59 -8.16
N GLY A 159 -6.57 -10.71 -8.92
CA GLY A 159 -5.90 -9.59 -9.59
C GLY A 159 -6.84 -8.89 -10.57
N ASP A 160 -7.61 -9.63 -11.35
CA ASP A 160 -8.63 -9.09 -12.26
C ASP A 160 -9.76 -8.38 -11.50
N GLU A 161 -10.23 -8.95 -10.39
CA GLU A 161 -11.22 -8.31 -9.52
C GLU A 161 -10.66 -7.04 -8.85
N LEU A 162 -9.37 -7.01 -8.47
CA LEU A 162 -8.71 -5.81 -7.95
C LEU A 162 -8.70 -4.68 -8.98
N VAL A 163 -8.29 -4.98 -10.22
CA VAL A 163 -8.30 -3.99 -11.32
C VAL A 163 -9.70 -3.42 -11.52
N ARG A 164 -10.71 -4.29 -11.59
CA ARG A 164 -12.10 -3.87 -11.70
C ARG A 164 -12.51 -2.98 -10.53
N PHE A 165 -12.15 -3.36 -9.30
CA PHE A 165 -12.43 -2.56 -8.12
C PHE A 165 -11.76 -1.19 -8.20
N CYS A 166 -10.49 -1.10 -8.57
CA CYS A 166 -9.80 0.19 -8.77
C CYS A 166 -10.52 1.08 -9.78
N ALA A 167 -10.87 0.54 -10.95
CA ALA A 167 -11.51 1.26 -12.05
C ALA A 167 -12.86 1.89 -11.70
N ILE A 168 -13.60 1.25 -10.80
CA ILE A 168 -14.91 1.72 -10.37
C ILE A 168 -14.84 2.70 -9.18
N GLN A 169 -13.70 2.84 -8.48
CA GLN A 169 -13.58 3.77 -7.35
C GLN A 169 -13.37 5.22 -7.79
N ALA A 170 -12.62 5.45 -8.86
CA ALA A 170 -12.25 6.80 -9.29
C ALA A 170 -12.03 6.87 -10.81
N PRO A 171 -12.19 8.05 -11.43
CA PRO A 171 -11.85 8.26 -12.84
C PRO A 171 -10.34 8.30 -13.11
N LEU A 172 -9.53 8.46 -12.08
CA LEU A 172 -8.07 8.46 -12.12
C LEU A 172 -7.53 7.39 -11.19
N VAL A 173 -6.78 6.44 -11.73
CA VAL A 173 -6.14 5.36 -10.97
C VAL A 173 -4.63 5.42 -11.13
N VAL A 174 -3.92 5.42 -10.01
CA VAL A 174 -2.46 5.23 -9.94
C VAL A 174 -2.19 3.83 -9.41
N PHE A 175 -1.52 3.01 -10.20
CA PHE A 175 -1.34 1.59 -9.91
C PHE A 175 0.13 1.20 -10.01
N THR A 176 0.61 0.38 -9.08
CA THR A 176 1.88 -0.32 -9.22
C THR A 176 1.70 -1.79 -8.91
N ALA A 177 2.48 -2.64 -9.59
CA ALA A 177 2.58 -4.05 -9.30
C ALA A 177 3.95 -4.57 -9.73
N ALA A 178 4.48 -5.56 -9.02
CA ALA A 178 5.76 -6.17 -9.31
C ALA A 178 5.79 -6.77 -10.72
N THR A 179 6.90 -6.49 -11.45
CA THR A 179 7.16 -7.06 -12.77
C THR A 179 7.84 -8.42 -12.65
N PRO A 180 7.74 -9.30 -13.68
CA PRO A 180 8.36 -10.63 -13.67
C PRO A 180 9.84 -10.58 -13.30
N GLY A 181 10.22 -11.38 -12.30
CA GLY A 181 11.58 -11.46 -11.77
C GLY A 181 11.95 -10.38 -10.77
N GLN A 182 11.02 -9.51 -10.36
CA GLN A 182 11.28 -8.54 -9.29
C GLN A 182 11.54 -9.25 -7.96
N GLY A 183 10.79 -10.31 -7.69
CA GLY A 183 10.84 -11.04 -6.43
C GLY A 183 10.25 -10.23 -5.27
N GLY A 184 9.92 -10.92 -4.22
CA GLY A 184 9.34 -10.34 -3.01
C GLY A 184 8.63 -11.39 -2.18
N THR A 185 8.29 -11.03 -0.94
CA THR A 185 7.57 -11.92 -0.03
C THR A 185 6.13 -12.10 -0.50
N GLY A 186 5.70 -13.33 -0.75
CA GLY A 186 4.32 -13.66 -1.11
C GLY A 186 3.91 -13.27 -2.52
N HIS A 187 4.85 -13.03 -3.44
CA HIS A 187 4.53 -12.78 -4.84
C HIS A 187 4.04 -14.06 -5.52
N LYS A 188 2.82 -14.04 -6.03
CA LYS A 188 2.16 -15.13 -6.74
C LYS A 188 1.84 -14.77 -8.19
N ASN A 189 1.80 -13.49 -8.51
CA ASN A 189 1.26 -12.96 -9.77
C ASN A 189 2.09 -11.76 -10.29
N GLU A 190 3.40 -11.96 -10.44
CA GLU A 190 4.24 -10.98 -11.12
C GLU A 190 3.91 -10.94 -12.61
N GLN A 191 3.41 -9.82 -13.09
CA GLN A 191 2.95 -9.66 -14.47
C GLN A 191 3.64 -8.47 -15.17
N PRO A 192 3.84 -8.54 -16.49
CA PRO A 192 4.37 -7.40 -17.24
C PRO A 192 3.36 -6.25 -17.26
N ARG A 193 3.84 -5.02 -17.44
CA ARG A 193 2.98 -3.82 -17.53
C ARG A 193 1.85 -3.96 -18.54
N SER A 194 2.13 -4.58 -19.70
CA SER A 194 1.15 -4.83 -20.75
C SER A 194 -0.06 -5.63 -20.27
N TYR A 195 0.15 -6.59 -19.36
CA TYR A 195 -0.93 -7.36 -18.76
C TYR A 195 -1.90 -6.46 -18.00
N TRP A 196 -1.40 -5.59 -17.13
CA TRP A 196 -2.24 -4.67 -16.37
C TRP A 196 -2.92 -3.63 -17.24
N ILE A 197 -2.22 -3.12 -18.28
CA ILE A 197 -2.78 -2.19 -19.27
C ILE A 197 -3.98 -2.83 -19.97
N GLU A 198 -3.88 -4.09 -20.39
CA GLU A 198 -4.98 -4.83 -21.00
C GLU A 198 -6.17 -4.99 -20.03
N ARG A 199 -5.91 -5.34 -18.77
CA ARG A 199 -6.96 -5.54 -17.75
C ARG A 199 -7.69 -4.23 -17.41
N PHE A 200 -6.97 -3.14 -17.26
CA PHE A 200 -7.58 -1.82 -17.08
C PHE A 200 -8.35 -1.39 -18.32
N GLY A 201 -7.84 -1.65 -19.53
CA GLY A 201 -8.54 -1.40 -20.79
C GLY A 201 -9.86 -2.14 -20.89
N ALA A 202 -9.92 -3.40 -20.47
CA ALA A 202 -11.15 -4.20 -20.40
C ALA A 202 -12.18 -3.63 -19.40
N ASN A 203 -11.75 -2.77 -18.46
CA ASN A 203 -12.58 -2.05 -17.51
C ASN A 203 -12.79 -0.55 -17.90
N SER A 204 -12.67 -0.22 -19.18
CA SER A 204 -12.88 1.11 -19.75
C SER A 204 -11.94 2.18 -19.15
N MET A 205 -10.73 1.79 -18.81
CA MET A 205 -9.66 2.69 -18.35
C MET A 205 -8.54 2.75 -19.39
N ARG A 206 -8.16 3.94 -19.81
CA ARG A 206 -7.07 4.17 -20.76
C ARG A 206 -5.76 4.40 -20.02
N TYR A 207 -4.73 3.66 -20.41
CA TYR A 207 -3.36 3.90 -19.92
C TYR A 207 -2.85 5.25 -20.42
N ASP A 208 -2.24 6.04 -19.51
CA ASP A 208 -1.60 7.30 -19.83
C ASP A 208 -0.09 7.21 -19.57
N GLU A 209 0.67 6.97 -20.63
CA GLU A 209 2.14 6.82 -20.54
C GLU A 209 2.81 8.12 -20.10
N GLY A 210 2.36 9.26 -20.63
CA GLY A 210 2.95 10.57 -20.32
C GLY A 210 2.81 10.89 -18.83
N MET A 211 1.64 10.68 -18.27
CA MET A 211 1.39 10.90 -16.84
C MET A 211 2.10 9.87 -15.95
N SER A 212 2.21 8.62 -16.41
CA SER A 212 3.01 7.59 -15.73
C SER A 212 4.49 7.99 -15.64
N CYS A 213 5.07 8.49 -16.72
CA CYS A 213 6.44 9.01 -16.73
C CYS A 213 6.60 10.22 -15.79
N GLN A 214 5.66 11.18 -15.83
CA GLN A 214 5.70 12.35 -14.94
C GLN A 214 5.63 11.97 -13.46
N LEU A 215 4.81 10.97 -13.11
CA LEU A 215 4.76 10.43 -11.75
C LEU A 215 6.07 9.74 -11.36
N ALA A 216 6.61 8.90 -12.23
CA ALA A 216 7.88 8.21 -11.98
C ALA A 216 9.02 9.21 -11.73
N ASP A 217 9.11 10.27 -12.54
CA ASP A 217 10.08 11.35 -12.35
C ASP A 217 9.82 12.14 -11.08
N GLY A 218 8.54 12.43 -10.79
CA GLY A 218 8.15 13.05 -9.54
C GLY A 218 8.59 12.26 -8.30
N PHE A 219 8.40 10.95 -8.30
CA PHE A 219 8.84 10.08 -7.21
C PHE A 219 10.36 10.06 -7.05
N ARG A 220 11.12 10.04 -8.16
CA ARG A 220 12.59 10.14 -8.12
C ARG A 220 13.05 11.49 -7.57
N ASN A 221 12.46 12.59 -8.03
CA ASN A 221 12.80 13.96 -7.62
C ASN A 221 12.48 14.22 -6.15
N GLU A 222 11.41 13.61 -5.63
CA GLU A 222 11.02 13.67 -4.21
C GLU A 222 11.78 12.66 -3.35
N SER A 223 12.75 11.94 -3.90
CA SER A 223 13.53 10.91 -3.21
C SER A 223 12.67 9.87 -2.49
N VAL A 224 11.60 9.41 -3.15
CA VAL A 224 10.75 8.33 -2.64
C VAL A 224 11.61 7.10 -2.39
N GLN A 225 11.57 6.57 -1.17
CA GLN A 225 12.48 5.50 -0.73
C GLN A 225 12.20 4.17 -1.45
N SER A 226 10.93 3.87 -1.73
CA SER A 226 10.56 2.69 -2.50
C SER A 226 10.85 2.90 -3.98
N GLN A 227 11.93 2.30 -4.45
CA GLN A 227 12.33 2.34 -5.87
C GLN A 227 11.27 1.69 -6.78
N TRP A 228 10.53 0.71 -6.24
CA TRP A 228 9.51 -0.02 -6.99
C TRP A 228 8.36 0.88 -7.40
N LEU A 229 7.99 1.86 -6.57
CA LEU A 229 6.94 2.80 -6.92
C LEU A 229 7.28 3.58 -8.20
N ALA A 230 8.48 4.16 -8.29
CA ALA A 230 8.90 4.89 -9.49
C ALA A 230 9.10 3.97 -10.71
N LYS A 231 9.53 2.72 -10.49
CA LYS A 231 9.76 1.75 -11.56
C LYS A 231 8.45 1.21 -12.13
N ASN A 232 7.47 0.93 -11.27
CA ASN A 232 6.27 0.19 -11.63
C ASN A 232 5.05 1.06 -11.90
N VAL A 233 5.10 2.37 -11.59
CA VAL A 233 3.91 3.23 -11.67
C VAL A 233 3.28 3.27 -13.05
N MET A 234 1.96 3.13 -13.05
CA MET A 234 1.06 3.23 -14.21
C MET A 234 -0.12 4.12 -13.84
N VAL A 235 -0.55 4.97 -14.76
CA VAL A 235 -1.72 5.83 -14.61
C VAL A 235 -2.79 5.42 -15.60
N PHE A 236 -4.01 5.35 -15.11
CA PHE A 236 -5.18 5.02 -15.91
C PHE A 236 -6.27 6.07 -15.72
N LEU A 237 -6.93 6.43 -16.83
CA LEU A 237 -8.00 7.42 -16.90
C LEU A 237 -9.27 6.78 -17.46
N ALA A 238 -10.46 7.10 -16.88
CA ALA A 238 -11.76 6.65 -17.36
C ALA A 238 -12.19 7.40 -18.64
#